data_628a96612f8ff969e7cde314db7326d9
#
_entry.id   628a96612f8ff969e7cde314db7326d9
#
_cell.length_a   1.000
_cell.length_b   1.000
_cell.length_c   1.000
_cell.angle_alpha   90.00
_cell.angle_beta   90.00
_cell.angle_gamma   90.00
#
_symmetry.space_group_name_H-M   'P 1'
#
loop_
_entity.id
_entity.type
_entity.pdbx_description
1 polymer ?
#
loop_
_entity_poly.entity_id
_entity_poly.type
_entity_poly.pdbx_seq_one_letter_code
_entity_poly.pdbx_strand_id
1 'polypeptide(L)'
;MLFRSQYIAKQLAAFKSGERKNPIMQGMVANLTPEDMKSIGAYYFAQRPKASAIARDATLAGKGQKIYRAGIAELKIPACAGCHGGAGAGIPAAYPRLAGQWPEYALTQLKAYASGERKNAQMNAITARMRESDMLAVVEYMAGMRAR
;
A
#
# COMPACT_ATOMS: atom_id res chain seq x y z
N MET A 1 15.57 6.33 13.31
CA MET A 1 14.39 5.58 13.77
C MET A 1 13.03 6.24 13.45
N LEU A 2 13.00 7.44 12.90
CA LEU A 2 11.77 8.25 12.72
C LEU A 2 11.00 8.04 11.40
N PHE A 3 11.58 7.37 10.41
CA PHE A 3 11.08 7.46 9.03
C PHE A 3 9.83 6.62 8.67
N ARG A 4 9.61 5.47 9.29
CA ARG A 4 8.40 4.64 9.00
C ARG A 4 7.13 5.18 9.65
N SER A 5 7.26 5.83 10.79
CA SER A 5 6.15 6.50 11.48
C SER A 5 5.57 7.66 10.69
N GLN A 6 6.38 8.32 9.84
CA GLN A 6 5.97 9.46 9.03
C GLN A 6 4.91 9.10 7.97
N TYR A 7 4.97 7.88 7.39
CA TYR A 7 3.93 7.46 6.44
C TYR A 7 2.54 7.43 7.10
N ILE A 8 2.44 6.86 8.31
CA ILE A 8 1.16 6.78 9.03
C ILE A 8 0.67 8.18 9.38
N ALA A 9 1.52 9.03 9.93
CA ALA A 9 1.17 10.41 10.26
C ALA A 9 0.69 11.19 9.02
N LYS A 10 1.35 11.01 7.87
CA LYS A 10 0.95 11.60 6.59
C LYS A 10 -0.43 11.10 6.14
N GLN A 11 -0.72 9.80 6.29
CA GLN A 11 -2.03 9.25 5.92
C GLN A 11 -3.14 9.77 6.85
N LEU A 12 -2.89 9.88 8.15
CA LEU A 12 -3.84 10.46 9.10
C LEU A 12 -4.13 11.93 8.76
N ALA A 13 -3.12 12.71 8.43
CA ALA A 13 -3.27 14.08 7.98
C ALA A 13 -4.07 14.17 6.66
N ALA A 14 -3.82 13.27 5.70
CA ALA A 14 -4.55 13.22 4.44
C ALA A 14 -6.05 12.87 4.64
N PHE A 15 -6.37 11.99 5.58
CA PHE A 15 -7.77 11.75 5.96
C PHE A 15 -8.40 12.99 6.61
N LYS A 16 -7.68 13.67 7.50
CA LYS A 16 -8.18 14.88 8.17
C LYS A 16 -8.42 16.03 7.21
N SER A 17 -7.56 16.22 6.24
CA SER A 17 -7.70 17.27 5.20
C SER A 17 -8.75 16.93 4.13
N GLY A 18 -9.19 15.66 4.04
CA GLY A 18 -10.06 15.17 2.96
C GLY A 18 -9.34 14.84 1.66
N GLU A 19 -8.01 14.98 1.60
CA GLU A 19 -7.20 14.54 0.46
C GLU A 19 -7.33 13.03 0.21
N ARG A 20 -7.39 12.26 1.30
CA ARG A 20 -7.73 10.83 1.27
C ARG A 20 -9.12 10.62 1.85
N LYS A 21 -10.02 10.09 1.02
CA LYS A 21 -11.44 9.95 1.40
C LYS A 21 -11.71 8.60 2.05
N ASN A 22 -12.25 8.62 3.23
CA ASN A 22 -12.89 7.48 3.91
C ASN A 22 -13.68 8.03 5.09
N PRO A 23 -15.03 7.91 5.12
CA PRO A 23 -15.86 8.52 6.16
C PRO A 23 -15.51 8.06 7.57
N ILE A 24 -15.20 6.78 7.75
CA ILE A 24 -14.83 6.23 9.07
C ILE A 24 -13.52 6.86 9.53
N MET A 25 -12.50 6.85 8.68
CA MET A 25 -11.20 7.44 9.03
C MET A 25 -11.27 8.94 9.25
N GLN A 26 -12.07 9.66 8.45
CA GLN A 26 -12.29 11.10 8.66
C GLN A 26 -12.90 11.39 10.02
N GLY A 27 -13.88 10.59 10.47
CA GLY A 27 -14.42 10.69 11.83
C GLY A 27 -13.38 10.41 12.91
N MET A 28 -12.55 9.36 12.72
CA MET A 28 -11.52 8.96 13.68
C MET A 28 -10.42 10.02 13.86
N VAL A 29 -10.06 10.73 12.80
CA VAL A 29 -8.96 11.72 12.83
C VAL A 29 -9.42 13.14 13.11
N ALA A 30 -10.72 13.40 13.19
CA ALA A 30 -11.29 14.76 13.26
C ALA A 30 -10.65 15.61 14.36
N ASN A 31 -10.46 15.03 15.54
CA ASN A 31 -9.93 15.73 16.73
C ASN A 31 -8.42 15.49 16.96
N LEU A 32 -7.73 14.75 16.08
CA LEU A 32 -6.30 14.50 16.27
C LEU A 32 -5.49 15.75 15.94
N THR A 33 -4.52 16.05 16.80
CA THR A 33 -3.48 17.04 16.54
C THR A 33 -2.37 16.45 15.68
N PRO A 34 -1.49 17.26 15.07
CA PRO A 34 -0.30 16.75 14.39
C PRO A 34 0.62 15.93 15.31
N GLU A 35 0.71 16.27 16.57
CA GLU A 35 1.46 15.53 17.61
C GLU A 35 0.86 14.14 17.86
N ASP A 36 -0.48 14.05 17.96
CA ASP A 36 -1.18 12.78 18.10
C ASP A 36 -0.91 11.86 16.90
N MET A 37 -0.96 12.42 15.69
CA MET A 37 -0.69 11.66 14.46
C MET A 37 0.74 11.11 14.43
N LYS A 38 1.73 11.87 14.88
CA LYS A 38 3.13 11.42 15.02
C LYS A 38 3.25 10.30 16.05
N SER A 39 2.60 10.47 17.21
CA SER A 39 2.61 9.50 18.31
C SER A 39 1.96 8.18 17.89
N ILE A 40 0.83 8.23 17.18
CA ILE A 40 0.15 7.06 16.61
C ILE A 40 1.07 6.38 15.58
N GLY A 41 1.71 7.16 14.71
CA GLY A 41 2.69 6.65 13.76
C GLY A 41 3.84 5.91 14.44
N ALA A 42 4.40 6.48 15.51
CA ALA A 42 5.47 5.86 16.29
C ALA A 42 5.01 4.56 16.99
N TYR A 43 3.81 4.56 17.55
CA TYR A 43 3.21 3.37 18.17
C TYR A 43 3.10 2.21 17.17
N TYR A 44 2.47 2.44 16.02
CA TYR A 44 2.34 1.38 15.01
C TYR A 44 3.67 0.95 14.40
N PHE A 45 4.63 1.85 14.31
CA PHE A 45 5.97 1.50 13.88
C PHE A 45 6.66 0.50 14.81
N ALA A 46 6.46 0.65 16.12
CA ALA A 46 7.00 -0.25 17.14
C ALA A 46 6.33 -1.63 17.15
N GLN A 47 5.12 -1.74 16.57
CA GLN A 47 4.44 -3.03 16.48
C GLN A 47 5.12 -3.95 15.47
N ARG A 48 5.20 -5.24 15.78
CA ARG A 48 5.60 -6.26 14.80
C ARG A 48 4.37 -6.70 14.02
N PRO A 49 4.29 -6.44 12.70
CA PRO A 49 3.15 -6.90 11.93
C PRO A 49 3.06 -8.41 11.98
N LYS A 50 1.95 -8.94 12.46
CA LYS A 50 1.64 -10.36 12.29
C LYS A 50 1.26 -10.58 10.82
N ALA A 51 1.73 -11.66 10.22
CA ALA A 51 1.29 -12.08 8.89
C ALA A 51 -0.18 -12.49 9.01
N SER A 52 -1.09 -11.62 8.55
CA SER A 52 -2.52 -11.81 8.69
C SER A 52 -3.18 -12.30 7.41
N ALA A 53 -2.64 -11.98 6.25
CA ALA A 53 -3.14 -12.45 4.97
C ALA A 53 -2.29 -13.61 4.40
N ILE A 54 -2.93 -14.44 3.60
CA ILE A 54 -2.31 -15.55 2.86
C ILE A 54 -2.73 -15.48 1.40
N ALA A 55 -1.88 -15.97 0.50
CA ALA A 55 -2.26 -16.22 -0.87
C ALA A 55 -3.24 -17.43 -0.92
N ARG A 56 -4.37 -17.24 -1.57
CA ARG A 56 -5.42 -18.27 -1.69
C ARG A 56 -5.36 -19.01 -3.02
N ASP A 57 -4.81 -18.37 -4.04
CA ASP A 57 -4.63 -18.91 -5.39
C ASP A 57 -3.15 -18.83 -5.80
N ALA A 58 -2.49 -19.99 -5.80
CA ALA A 58 -1.06 -20.10 -6.13
C ALA A 58 -0.77 -19.70 -7.59
N THR A 59 -1.67 -20.00 -8.52
CA THR A 59 -1.52 -19.66 -9.95
C THR A 59 -1.59 -18.16 -10.13
N LEU A 60 -2.59 -17.53 -9.51
CA LEU A 60 -2.76 -16.08 -9.55
C LEU A 60 -1.59 -15.37 -8.86
N ALA A 61 -1.17 -15.85 -7.69
CA ALA A 61 0.00 -15.35 -6.99
C ALA A 61 1.28 -15.46 -7.82
N GLY A 62 1.46 -16.54 -8.59
CA GLY A 62 2.60 -16.71 -9.50
C GLY A 62 2.64 -15.65 -10.62
N LYS A 63 1.49 -15.30 -11.18
CA LYS A 63 1.36 -14.16 -12.12
C LYS A 63 1.68 -12.84 -11.42
N GLY A 64 1.14 -12.64 -10.22
CA GLY A 64 1.39 -11.46 -9.40
C GLY A 64 2.86 -11.29 -9.04
N GLN A 65 3.58 -12.38 -8.78
CA GLN A 65 5.02 -12.36 -8.53
C GLN A 65 5.80 -11.79 -9.70
N LYS A 66 5.46 -12.18 -10.93
CA LYS A 66 6.11 -11.66 -12.14
C LYS A 66 5.87 -10.15 -12.26
N ILE A 67 4.62 -9.70 -12.09
CA ILE A 67 4.27 -8.27 -12.12
C ILE A 67 5.02 -7.51 -11.01
N TYR A 68 5.01 -8.03 -9.79
CA TYR A 68 5.65 -7.37 -8.65
C TYR A 68 7.16 -7.17 -8.87
N ARG A 69 7.85 -8.20 -9.43
CA ARG A 69 9.30 -8.21 -9.58
C ARG A 69 9.80 -7.60 -10.89
N ALA A 70 9.03 -7.70 -11.97
CA ALA A 70 9.46 -7.29 -13.30
C ALA A 70 8.60 -6.17 -13.92
N GLY A 71 7.42 -5.88 -13.35
CA GLY A 71 6.47 -4.97 -13.97
C GLY A 71 5.75 -5.58 -15.17
N ILE A 72 5.19 -4.72 -16.03
CA ILE A 72 4.56 -5.08 -17.31
C ILE A 72 5.09 -4.14 -18.37
N ALA A 73 6.10 -4.59 -19.14
CA ALA A 73 6.84 -3.75 -20.08
C ALA A 73 5.93 -3.12 -21.14
N GLU A 74 4.99 -3.90 -21.71
CA GLU A 74 4.06 -3.46 -22.76
C GLU A 74 3.15 -2.32 -22.29
N LEU A 75 2.85 -2.28 -21.00
CA LEU A 75 2.04 -1.23 -20.38
C LEU A 75 2.90 -0.12 -19.73
N LYS A 76 4.23 -0.21 -19.85
CA LYS A 76 5.17 0.69 -19.16
C LYS A 76 4.94 0.79 -17.66
N ILE A 77 4.59 -0.34 -17.05
CA ILE A 77 4.39 -0.47 -15.60
C ILE A 77 5.70 -0.97 -14.99
N PRO A 78 6.35 -0.19 -14.11
CA PRO A 78 7.58 -0.60 -13.45
C PRO A 78 7.34 -1.71 -12.43
N ALA A 79 8.41 -2.40 -12.05
CA ALA A 79 8.37 -3.37 -10.95
C ALA A 79 7.98 -2.71 -9.63
N CYS A 80 6.97 -3.22 -8.95
CA CYS A 80 6.56 -2.75 -7.63
C CYS A 80 7.69 -2.86 -6.60
N ALA A 81 8.53 -3.90 -6.76
CA ALA A 81 9.70 -4.16 -5.93
C ALA A 81 10.71 -3.02 -5.92
N GLY A 82 10.81 -2.23 -6.99
CA GLY A 82 11.74 -1.09 -7.09
C GLY A 82 11.48 -0.01 -6.03
N CYS A 83 10.22 0.20 -5.67
CA CYS A 83 9.82 1.18 -4.67
C CYS A 83 9.44 0.54 -3.33
N HIS A 84 8.71 -0.59 -3.37
CA HIS A 84 8.18 -1.23 -2.16
C HIS A 84 9.11 -2.30 -1.56
N GLY A 85 10.28 -2.53 -2.19
CA GLY A 85 11.25 -3.53 -1.78
C GLY A 85 10.92 -4.92 -2.28
N GLY A 86 11.95 -5.74 -2.55
CA GLY A 86 11.80 -7.09 -3.10
C GLY A 86 11.00 -8.04 -2.21
N ALA A 87 11.05 -7.85 -0.90
CA ALA A 87 10.25 -8.57 0.10
C ALA A 87 8.98 -7.83 0.52
N GLY A 88 8.67 -6.69 -0.08
CA GLY A 88 7.50 -5.89 0.26
C GLY A 88 7.55 -5.21 1.64
N ALA A 89 8.75 -5.05 2.19
CA ALA A 89 8.93 -4.41 3.50
C ALA A 89 8.66 -2.90 3.49
N GLY A 90 8.63 -2.31 2.29
CA GLY A 90 8.60 -0.87 2.08
C GLY A 90 9.96 -0.21 2.26
N ILE A 91 10.03 1.05 1.88
CA ILE A 91 11.19 1.92 2.15
C ILE A 91 10.71 3.02 3.08
N PRO A 92 11.33 3.19 4.27
CA PRO A 92 10.87 4.12 5.28
C PRO A 92 10.63 5.52 4.75
N ALA A 93 9.59 6.16 5.23
CA ALA A 93 9.04 7.45 4.88
C ALA A 93 8.40 7.56 3.49
N ALA A 94 8.96 6.95 2.46
CA ALA A 94 8.51 7.14 1.08
C ALA A 94 7.46 6.10 0.65
N TYR A 95 7.75 4.82 0.89
CA TYR A 95 6.95 3.72 0.34
C TYR A 95 6.47 2.76 1.43
N PRO A 96 5.16 2.48 1.52
CA PRO A 96 4.61 1.63 2.57
C PRO A 96 4.98 0.15 2.37
N ARG A 97 4.93 -0.59 3.47
CA ARG A 97 4.97 -2.06 3.46
C ARG A 97 3.73 -2.60 2.76
N LEU A 98 3.93 -3.59 1.91
CA LEU A 98 2.87 -4.32 1.19
C LEU A 98 2.77 -5.79 1.61
N ALA A 99 3.87 -6.36 2.13
CA ALA A 99 3.94 -7.77 2.50
C ALA A 99 2.90 -8.14 3.57
N GLY A 100 2.10 -9.15 3.28
CA GLY A 100 1.07 -9.67 4.17
C GLY A 100 -0.18 -8.79 4.26
N GLN A 101 -0.37 -7.83 3.34
CA GLN A 101 -1.57 -6.99 3.29
C GLN A 101 -2.77 -7.80 2.79
N TRP A 102 -3.94 -7.48 3.31
CA TRP A 102 -5.20 -8.06 2.88
C TRP A 102 -5.48 -7.76 1.41
N PRO A 103 -5.73 -8.79 0.54
CA PRO A 103 -5.94 -8.59 -0.89
C PRO A 103 -7.07 -7.63 -1.21
N GLU A 104 -8.18 -7.75 -0.47
CA GLU A 104 -9.38 -6.91 -0.66
C GLU A 104 -9.06 -5.43 -0.40
N TYR A 105 -8.32 -5.15 0.67
CA TYR A 105 -7.87 -3.78 0.97
C TYR A 105 -6.89 -3.27 -0.09
N ALA A 106 -5.89 -4.06 -0.44
CA ALA A 106 -4.89 -3.67 -1.43
C ALA A 106 -5.52 -3.41 -2.80
N LEU A 107 -6.47 -4.27 -3.23
CA LEU A 107 -7.22 -4.08 -4.47
C LEU A 107 -8.01 -2.77 -4.47
N THR A 108 -8.73 -2.50 -3.38
CA THR A 108 -9.47 -1.23 -3.20
C THR A 108 -8.54 -0.03 -3.33
N GLN A 109 -7.35 -0.10 -2.75
CA GLN A 109 -6.37 1.00 -2.84
C GLN A 109 -5.81 1.17 -4.26
N LEU A 110 -5.49 0.07 -4.97
CA LEU A 110 -5.04 0.16 -6.37
C LEU A 110 -6.11 0.77 -7.27
N LYS A 111 -7.38 0.36 -7.11
CA LYS A 111 -8.52 0.95 -7.83
C LYS A 111 -8.72 2.43 -7.49
N ALA A 112 -8.60 2.81 -6.23
CA ALA A 112 -8.71 4.21 -5.80
C ALA A 112 -7.59 5.09 -6.38
N TYR A 113 -6.38 4.56 -6.51
CA TYR A 113 -5.32 5.25 -7.24
C TYR A 113 -5.60 5.34 -8.74
N ALA A 114 -6.09 4.26 -9.36
CA ALA A 114 -6.39 4.23 -10.79
C ALA A 114 -7.50 5.23 -11.17
N SER A 115 -8.53 5.36 -10.34
CA SER A 115 -9.62 6.33 -10.53
C SER A 115 -9.24 7.77 -10.15
N GLY A 116 -8.12 7.98 -9.48
CA GLY A 116 -7.71 9.30 -8.96
C GLY A 116 -8.43 9.71 -7.67
N GLU A 117 -9.25 8.85 -7.09
CA GLU A 117 -9.89 9.10 -5.78
C GLU A 117 -8.84 9.21 -4.67
N ARG A 118 -7.83 8.34 -4.69
CA ARG A 118 -6.65 8.46 -3.83
C ARG A 118 -5.51 9.12 -4.57
N LYS A 119 -4.93 10.16 -3.98
CA LYS A 119 -3.89 10.99 -4.61
C LYS A 119 -2.49 10.51 -4.27
N ASN A 120 -1.72 10.18 -5.28
CA ASN A 120 -0.27 9.99 -5.26
C ASN A 120 0.22 9.94 -6.70
N ALA A 121 1.03 10.90 -7.13
CA ALA A 121 1.42 11.04 -8.53
C ALA A 121 2.01 9.77 -9.14
N GLN A 122 2.89 9.07 -8.40
CA GLN A 122 3.52 7.83 -8.88
C GLN A 122 2.50 6.69 -8.98
N MET A 123 1.73 6.45 -7.91
CA MET A 123 0.76 5.36 -7.90
C MET A 123 -0.39 5.61 -8.88
N ASN A 124 -0.88 6.84 -9.02
CA ASN A 124 -1.89 7.17 -10.02
C ASN A 124 -1.38 6.87 -11.45
N ALA A 125 -0.15 7.27 -11.78
CA ALA A 125 0.42 7.01 -13.10
C ALA A 125 0.64 5.52 -13.40
N ILE A 126 0.98 4.72 -12.40
CA ILE A 126 1.18 3.27 -12.52
C ILE A 126 -0.16 2.56 -12.67
N THR A 127 -1.07 2.78 -11.73
CA THR A 127 -2.33 2.02 -11.64
C THR A 127 -3.32 2.37 -12.74
N ALA A 128 -3.28 3.59 -13.29
CA ALA A 128 -4.10 3.97 -14.45
C ALA A 128 -3.85 3.11 -15.70
N ARG A 129 -2.71 2.44 -15.76
CA ARG A 129 -2.33 1.54 -16.87
C ARG A 129 -2.53 0.07 -16.55
N MET A 130 -2.84 -0.27 -15.29
CA MET A 130 -3.09 -1.65 -14.87
C MET A 130 -4.49 -2.11 -15.26
N ARG A 131 -4.57 -3.33 -15.78
CA ARG A 131 -5.84 -4.04 -15.93
C ARG A 131 -6.30 -4.57 -14.57
N GLU A 132 -7.58 -4.78 -14.38
CA GLU A 132 -8.10 -5.36 -13.14
C GLU A 132 -7.51 -6.75 -12.86
N SER A 133 -7.31 -7.57 -13.90
CA SER A 133 -6.65 -8.87 -13.78
C SER A 133 -5.21 -8.78 -13.25
N ASP A 134 -4.49 -7.72 -13.60
CA ASP A 134 -3.12 -7.49 -13.11
C ASP A 134 -3.13 -7.07 -11.64
N MET A 135 -4.11 -6.24 -11.25
CA MET A 135 -4.31 -5.83 -9.86
C MET A 135 -4.65 -7.04 -8.97
N LEU A 136 -5.59 -7.88 -9.41
CA LEU A 136 -5.96 -9.12 -8.70
C LEU A 136 -4.76 -10.04 -8.49
N ALA A 137 -3.93 -10.22 -9.53
CA ALA A 137 -2.75 -11.05 -9.44
C ALA A 137 -1.72 -10.51 -8.45
N VAL A 138 -1.42 -9.23 -8.52
CA VAL A 138 -0.38 -8.63 -7.66
C VAL A 138 -0.80 -8.59 -6.20
N VAL A 139 -2.07 -8.33 -5.88
CA VAL A 139 -2.54 -8.31 -4.49
C VAL A 139 -2.56 -9.71 -3.88
N GLU A 140 -2.84 -10.74 -4.66
CA GLU A 140 -2.77 -12.12 -4.23
C GLU A 140 -1.33 -12.52 -3.88
N TYR A 141 -0.35 -12.13 -4.69
CA TYR A 141 1.06 -12.32 -4.37
C TYR A 141 1.48 -11.56 -3.10
N MET A 142 1.06 -10.30 -2.96
CA MET A 142 1.38 -9.48 -1.80
C MET A 142 0.86 -10.07 -0.49
N ALA A 143 -0.31 -10.69 -0.50
CA ALA A 143 -0.87 -11.38 0.66
C ALA A 143 0.02 -12.51 1.18
N GLY A 144 0.64 -13.24 0.26
CA GLY A 144 1.58 -14.33 0.58
C GLY A 144 2.98 -13.88 0.97
N MET A 145 3.36 -12.63 0.70
CA MET A 145 4.70 -12.13 0.99
C MET A 145 4.99 -12.04 2.49
N ARG A 146 6.21 -12.35 2.86
CA ARG A 146 6.72 -12.24 4.23
C ARG A 146 7.99 -11.38 4.23
N ALA A 147 7.89 -10.15 4.71
CA ALA A 147 9.05 -9.31 4.97
C ALA A 147 9.55 -9.60 6.39
N ARG A 148 10.81 -9.96 6.48
CA ARG A 148 11.54 -10.16 7.74
C ARG A 148 11.96 -8.82 8.34
#